data_65e250ae9deab88c0355e38b4374ab55
#
_entry.id   65e250ae9deab88c0355e38b4374ab55
#
_cell.length_a   1.000
_cell.length_b   1.000
_cell.length_c   1.000
_cell.angle_alpha   90.00
_cell.angle_beta   90.00
_cell.angle_gamma   90.00
#
_symmetry.space_group_name_H-M   'P 1'
#
loop_
_entity.id
_entity.type
_entity.pdbx_description
1 polymer ?
#
loop_
_entity_poly.entity_id
_entity_poly.type
_entity_poly.pdbx_seq_one_letter_code
_entity_poly.pdbx_strand_id
1 'polypeptide(L)'
;MNIQQAKEEIRNTLRAYLQKDGEGKYCFPTVRQRPLLLMGPPGVGKTAIVEQVAREEQVPLVAYTMTHHTRQSAVGLPKIAERDYCGRHFSVTEYTMSEIIGAVYEAMDRTGKREGILFLDEINCVSETLAPTMLQFLQNKTFGNHALPEGWLIVAAGNPPEYNKSVRDFNIVTLDRIRNIPVEASQQAFLTYGAEAGLHGAILSYLALKPEKFYHVSRDENALHYVTARGWEDLSRLLQSYESLGIPVEEALVGEFLNLEETSRDFYDYYRLYGSYGRDYGVREILAGEADTAFLADRKAMAQAGDFTERFALVNLILEQLRRYAAAYGREDALDVALHETMQAFFRQNGSLEDFLAARRNALQTKRQFRLESADSLTAAEGILRKIEQWGLEAKQARCGDGAALERFLKARFDGQLESRQGKIRQMTAALDRAIPFLTDCFGDGQELTLLITGITGSKGMMAFIARHGSDSYLALCGRLQCQKNEAQLQELCRRAVEKK
;
A
#
# COMPACT_ATOMS: atom_id res chain seq x y z
N MET A 1 4.06 -5.91 17.70
CA MET A 1 4.79 -5.68 16.42
C MET A 1 4.13 -4.53 15.68
N ASN A 2 4.90 -3.70 14.97
CA ASN A 2 4.28 -2.76 14.04
C ASN A 2 3.76 -3.48 12.78
N ILE A 3 2.97 -2.77 11.97
CA ILE A 3 2.30 -3.35 10.79
C ILE A 3 3.28 -3.87 9.72
N GLN A 4 4.46 -3.26 9.56
CA GLN A 4 5.47 -3.69 8.59
C GLN A 4 6.14 -5.00 9.03
N GLN A 5 6.45 -5.13 10.32
CA GLN A 5 6.98 -6.38 10.89
C GLN A 5 5.96 -7.51 10.77
N ALA A 6 4.68 -7.24 11.01
CA ALA A 6 3.62 -8.23 10.81
C ALA A 6 3.50 -8.67 9.35
N LYS A 7 3.62 -7.76 8.40
CA LYS A 7 3.67 -8.06 6.96
C LYS A 7 4.82 -8.99 6.60
N GLU A 8 6.04 -8.70 7.08
CA GLU A 8 7.21 -9.55 6.85
C GLU A 8 7.02 -10.95 7.46
N GLU A 9 6.41 -11.04 8.64
CA GLU A 9 6.17 -12.32 9.30
C GLU A 9 5.15 -13.18 8.54
N ILE A 10 4.10 -12.58 7.96
CA ILE A 10 3.16 -13.27 7.08
C ILE A 10 3.90 -13.79 5.84
N ARG A 11 4.71 -12.93 5.19
CA ARG A 11 5.50 -13.30 4.00
C ARG A 11 6.45 -14.46 4.28
N ASN A 12 7.24 -14.37 5.35
CA ASN A 12 8.21 -15.39 5.74
C ASN A 12 7.52 -16.71 6.07
N THR A 13 6.38 -16.66 6.77
CA THR A 13 5.59 -17.85 7.08
C THR A 13 5.02 -18.50 5.81
N LEU A 14 4.49 -17.70 4.89
CA LEU A 14 3.98 -18.19 3.61
C LEU A 14 5.09 -18.94 2.84
N ARG A 15 6.26 -18.31 2.68
CA ARG A 15 7.42 -18.91 2.00
C ARG A 15 7.88 -20.20 2.68
N ALA A 16 7.97 -20.20 4.03
CA ALA A 16 8.38 -21.39 4.77
C ALA A 16 7.39 -22.55 4.62
N TYR A 17 6.08 -22.26 4.64
CA TYR A 17 5.06 -23.31 4.52
C TYR A 17 4.88 -23.81 3.09
N LEU A 18 5.22 -23.00 2.09
CA LEU A 18 5.17 -23.36 0.68
C LEU A 18 6.49 -23.98 0.16
N GLN A 19 7.53 -24.05 0.99
CA GLN A 19 8.79 -24.66 0.61
C GLN A 19 8.58 -26.15 0.29
N LYS A 20 9.10 -26.59 -0.86
CA LYS A 20 9.03 -27.98 -1.34
C LYS A 20 10.41 -28.62 -1.36
N ASP A 21 10.44 -29.92 -1.17
CA ASP A 21 11.63 -30.77 -1.33
C ASP A 21 11.91 -31.07 -2.82
N GLY A 22 12.96 -31.86 -3.07
CA GLY A 22 13.34 -32.26 -4.42
C GLY A 22 12.31 -33.17 -5.13
N GLU A 23 11.34 -33.72 -4.41
CA GLU A 23 10.23 -34.53 -4.93
C GLU A 23 8.94 -33.73 -5.15
N GLY A 24 8.97 -32.41 -4.83
CA GLY A 24 7.82 -31.50 -4.96
C GLY A 24 6.81 -31.58 -3.81
N LYS A 25 7.13 -32.25 -2.70
CA LYS A 25 6.32 -32.32 -1.47
C LYS A 25 6.65 -31.13 -0.57
N TYR A 26 5.63 -30.62 0.14
CA TYR A 26 5.86 -29.55 1.13
C TYR A 26 6.75 -30.04 2.27
N CYS A 27 7.85 -29.32 2.50
CA CYS A 27 8.78 -29.63 3.61
C CYS A 27 8.11 -29.51 4.98
N PHE A 28 7.08 -28.64 5.08
CA PHE A 28 6.32 -28.43 6.30
C PHE A 28 4.92 -29.04 6.18
N PRO A 29 4.63 -30.17 6.87
CA PRO A 29 3.35 -30.87 6.73
C PRO A 29 2.16 -29.95 7.11
N THR A 30 1.09 -30.00 6.33
CA THR A 30 -0.11 -29.16 6.50
C THR A 30 -0.70 -29.23 7.91
N VAL A 31 -0.67 -30.40 8.55
CA VAL A 31 -1.14 -30.61 9.93
C VAL A 31 -0.34 -29.79 10.95
N ARG A 32 0.93 -29.51 10.68
CA ARG A 32 1.82 -28.73 11.58
C ARG A 32 1.87 -27.24 11.24
N GLN A 33 1.27 -26.82 10.14
CA GLN A 33 1.18 -25.42 9.76
C GLN A 33 0.14 -24.72 10.64
N ARG A 34 0.59 -23.93 11.60
CA ARG A 34 -0.29 -23.16 12.47
C ARG A 34 -0.86 -21.94 11.72
N PRO A 35 -2.18 -21.70 11.78
CA PRO A 35 -2.76 -20.45 11.27
C PRO A 35 -2.14 -19.23 11.95
N LEU A 36 -2.03 -18.13 11.22
CA LEU A 36 -1.63 -16.84 11.78
C LEU A 36 -2.87 -16.09 12.30
N LEU A 37 -2.77 -15.47 13.46
CA LEU A 37 -3.80 -14.60 14.01
C LEU A 37 -3.24 -13.20 14.27
N LEU A 38 -3.69 -12.23 13.49
CA LEU A 38 -3.34 -10.82 13.64
C LEU A 38 -4.28 -10.18 14.67
N MET A 39 -3.78 -9.95 15.88
CA MET A 39 -4.53 -9.28 16.94
C MET A 39 -4.05 -7.86 17.11
N GLY A 40 -4.95 -6.89 16.97
CA GLY A 40 -4.57 -5.48 17.14
C GLY A 40 -5.74 -4.52 16.95
N PRO A 41 -5.52 -3.24 17.25
CA PRO A 41 -6.57 -2.23 17.21
C PRO A 41 -7.19 -2.08 15.82
N PRO A 42 -8.43 -1.54 15.74
CA PRO A 42 -9.09 -1.31 14.45
C PRO A 42 -8.35 -0.22 13.64
N GLY A 43 -8.44 -0.30 12.32
CA GLY A 43 -7.92 0.73 11.43
C GLY A 43 -6.39 0.78 11.27
N VAL A 44 -5.61 -0.20 11.77
CA VAL A 44 -4.14 -0.24 11.66
C VAL A 44 -3.64 -0.90 10.35
N GLY A 45 -4.53 -1.41 9.50
CA GLY A 45 -4.16 -1.97 8.20
C GLY A 45 -3.98 -3.49 8.14
N LYS A 46 -4.52 -4.27 9.12
CA LYS A 46 -4.39 -5.74 9.14
C LYS A 46 -4.80 -6.42 7.84
N THR A 47 -5.94 -6.06 7.28
CA THR A 47 -6.46 -6.59 6.01
C THR A 47 -5.56 -6.18 4.84
N ALA A 48 -5.13 -4.92 4.80
CA ALA A 48 -4.30 -4.38 3.73
C ALA A 48 -2.95 -5.10 3.60
N ILE A 49 -2.28 -5.47 4.71
CA ILE A 49 -0.99 -6.16 4.63
C ILE A 49 -1.12 -7.59 4.11
N VAL A 50 -2.23 -8.29 4.38
CA VAL A 50 -2.48 -9.63 3.83
C VAL A 50 -2.69 -9.55 2.32
N GLU A 51 -3.46 -8.57 1.85
CA GLU A 51 -3.64 -8.30 0.42
C GLU A 51 -2.31 -7.94 -0.27
N GLN A 52 -1.47 -7.13 0.38
CA GLN A 52 -0.15 -6.78 -0.14
C GLN A 52 0.75 -8.01 -0.26
N VAL A 53 0.82 -8.87 0.77
CA VAL A 53 1.63 -10.09 0.73
C VAL A 53 1.14 -11.03 -0.37
N ALA A 54 -0.17 -11.25 -0.50
CA ALA A 54 -0.72 -12.10 -1.55
C ALA A 54 -0.32 -11.60 -2.96
N ARG A 55 -0.36 -10.28 -3.18
CA ARG A 55 0.08 -9.67 -4.45
C ARG A 55 1.58 -9.80 -4.69
N GLU A 56 2.40 -9.50 -3.67
CA GLU A 56 3.86 -9.57 -3.77
C GLU A 56 4.37 -10.98 -4.02
N GLU A 57 3.77 -11.97 -3.36
CA GLU A 57 4.10 -13.39 -3.55
C GLU A 57 3.33 -14.03 -4.73
N GLN A 58 2.51 -13.22 -5.43
CA GLN A 58 1.76 -13.67 -6.61
C GLN A 58 0.88 -14.89 -6.36
N VAL A 59 0.26 -15.00 -5.17
CA VAL A 59 -0.68 -16.05 -4.80
C VAL A 59 -2.11 -15.52 -4.72
N PRO A 60 -3.15 -16.32 -5.04
CA PRO A 60 -4.54 -15.93 -4.88
C PRO A 60 -4.88 -15.69 -3.40
N LEU A 61 -5.74 -14.72 -3.17
CA LEU A 61 -6.31 -14.39 -1.88
C LEU A 61 -7.82 -14.65 -1.89
N VAL A 62 -8.27 -15.51 -1.01
CA VAL A 62 -9.69 -15.70 -0.68
C VAL A 62 -9.94 -15.07 0.68
N ALA A 63 -10.80 -14.06 0.75
CA ALA A 63 -11.03 -13.27 1.96
C ALA A 63 -12.51 -13.30 2.35
N TYR A 64 -12.78 -13.56 3.63
CA TYR A 64 -14.10 -13.58 4.24
C TYR A 64 -14.13 -12.74 5.52
N THR A 65 -15.19 -11.91 5.67
CA THR A 65 -15.52 -11.25 6.94
C THR A 65 -16.51 -12.12 7.70
N MET A 66 -16.06 -12.66 8.81
CA MET A 66 -16.78 -13.73 9.52
C MET A 66 -18.05 -13.29 10.23
N THR A 67 -18.25 -12.00 10.49
CA THR A 67 -19.46 -11.45 11.12
C THR A 67 -20.74 -11.66 10.30
N HIS A 68 -20.63 -11.80 8.99
CA HIS A 68 -21.76 -11.98 8.08
C HIS A 68 -22.10 -13.44 7.79
N HIS A 69 -21.28 -14.39 8.31
CA HIS A 69 -21.50 -15.81 8.04
C HIS A 69 -22.32 -16.50 9.13
N THR A 70 -23.27 -17.33 8.66
CA THR A 70 -23.99 -18.28 9.50
C THR A 70 -23.24 -19.60 9.58
N ARG A 71 -23.61 -20.45 10.56
CA ARG A 71 -23.05 -21.81 10.62
C ARG A 71 -23.32 -22.60 9.33
N GLN A 72 -24.46 -22.40 8.69
CA GLN A 72 -24.84 -23.10 7.46
C GLN A 72 -24.01 -22.68 6.26
N SER A 73 -23.71 -21.39 6.09
CA SER A 73 -22.83 -20.93 5.00
C SER A 73 -21.37 -21.33 5.20
N ALA A 74 -20.88 -21.32 6.46
CA ALA A 74 -19.50 -21.66 6.76
C ALA A 74 -19.22 -23.17 6.71
N VAL A 75 -20.15 -24.03 7.18
CA VAL A 75 -19.95 -25.49 7.29
C VAL A 75 -20.55 -26.25 6.12
N GLY A 76 -21.59 -25.71 5.50
CA GLY A 76 -22.45 -26.38 4.53
C GLY A 76 -23.78 -26.84 5.14
N LEU A 77 -24.69 -27.28 4.28
CA LEU A 77 -26.00 -27.78 4.67
C LEU A 77 -25.94 -29.30 4.90
N PRO A 78 -26.60 -29.82 5.96
CA PRO A 78 -26.72 -31.26 6.14
C PRO A 78 -27.59 -31.87 5.02
N LYS A 79 -27.11 -32.96 4.45
CA LYS A 79 -27.75 -33.75 3.41
C LYS A 79 -27.75 -35.20 3.86
N ILE A 80 -28.88 -35.89 3.70
CA ILE A 80 -28.94 -37.32 3.91
C ILE A 80 -28.40 -38.04 2.66
N ALA A 81 -27.47 -38.95 2.86
CA ALA A 81 -26.91 -39.80 1.82
C ALA A 81 -26.97 -41.24 2.25
N GLU A 82 -27.32 -42.14 1.30
CA GLU A 82 -27.27 -43.59 1.53
C GLU A 82 -25.87 -44.13 1.32
N ARG A 83 -25.37 -44.89 2.27
CA ARG A 83 -24.04 -45.50 2.25
C ARG A 83 -24.07 -46.95 2.69
N ASP A 84 -23.24 -47.75 2.04
CA ASP A 84 -23.04 -49.14 2.39
C ASP A 84 -21.76 -49.32 3.20
N TYR A 85 -21.90 -49.84 4.40
CA TYR A 85 -20.77 -50.18 5.26
C TYR A 85 -20.87 -51.64 5.68
N CYS A 86 -19.82 -52.41 5.37
CA CYS A 86 -19.76 -53.85 5.73
C CYS A 86 -20.98 -54.66 5.27
N GLY A 87 -21.51 -54.36 4.08
CA GLY A 87 -22.66 -55.03 3.51
C GLY A 87 -24.01 -54.65 4.12
N ARG A 88 -24.11 -53.57 4.85
CA ARG A 88 -25.36 -52.99 5.41
C ARG A 88 -25.55 -51.59 4.90
N HIS A 89 -26.80 -51.26 4.57
CA HIS A 89 -27.23 -49.92 4.16
C HIS A 89 -27.49 -49.03 5.36
N PHE A 90 -26.95 -47.82 5.31
CA PHE A 90 -27.15 -46.80 6.34
C PHE A 90 -27.50 -45.45 5.71
N SER A 91 -28.45 -44.76 6.27
CA SER A 91 -28.64 -43.34 6.00
C SER A 91 -27.68 -42.52 6.87
N VAL A 92 -26.78 -41.82 6.26
CA VAL A 92 -25.76 -41.01 6.94
C VAL A 92 -25.99 -39.53 6.65
N THR A 93 -25.63 -38.67 7.62
CA THR A 93 -25.64 -37.22 7.39
C THR A 93 -24.29 -36.79 6.83
N GLU A 94 -24.30 -36.25 5.64
CA GLU A 94 -23.17 -35.57 5.02
C GLU A 94 -23.43 -34.07 4.97
N TYR A 95 -22.38 -33.27 4.87
CA TYR A 95 -22.51 -31.83 4.66
C TYR A 95 -22.16 -31.51 3.20
N THR A 96 -22.89 -30.56 2.61
CA THR A 96 -22.47 -29.96 1.34
C THR A 96 -21.17 -29.22 1.53
N MET A 97 -20.41 -28.97 0.44
CA MET A 97 -19.17 -28.22 0.55
C MET A 97 -19.41 -26.84 1.17
N SER A 98 -18.56 -26.46 2.10
CA SER A 98 -18.51 -25.10 2.67
C SER A 98 -18.28 -24.07 1.58
N GLU A 99 -18.98 -22.94 1.65
CA GLU A 99 -18.77 -21.80 0.76
C GLU A 99 -17.30 -21.34 0.79
N ILE A 100 -16.68 -21.29 1.97
CA ILE A 100 -15.28 -20.89 2.17
C ILE A 100 -14.33 -21.83 1.43
N ILE A 101 -14.51 -23.16 1.59
CA ILE A 101 -13.66 -24.14 0.89
C ILE A 101 -13.96 -24.14 -0.61
N GLY A 102 -15.23 -24.01 -1.00
CA GLY A 102 -15.64 -23.91 -2.40
C GLY A 102 -14.97 -22.75 -3.12
N ALA A 103 -14.91 -21.57 -2.49
CA ALA A 103 -14.22 -20.42 -3.06
C ALA A 103 -12.70 -20.62 -3.21
N VAL A 104 -12.07 -21.40 -2.32
CA VAL A 104 -10.67 -21.79 -2.46
C VAL A 104 -10.46 -22.64 -3.70
N TYR A 105 -11.30 -23.68 -3.92
CA TYR A 105 -11.24 -24.50 -5.12
C TYR A 105 -11.52 -23.68 -6.39
N GLU A 106 -12.48 -22.78 -6.36
CA GLU A 106 -12.77 -21.88 -7.49
C GLU A 106 -11.57 -20.98 -7.80
N ALA A 107 -10.89 -20.46 -6.77
CA ALA A 107 -9.67 -19.67 -6.95
C ALA A 107 -8.55 -20.49 -7.59
N MET A 108 -8.37 -21.75 -7.18
CA MET A 108 -7.38 -22.66 -7.77
C MET A 108 -7.69 -22.95 -9.25
N ASP A 109 -8.94 -23.25 -9.55
CA ASP A 109 -9.38 -23.60 -10.91
C ASP A 109 -9.22 -22.42 -11.88
N ARG A 110 -9.67 -21.25 -11.48
CA ARG A 110 -9.59 -20.03 -12.32
C ARG A 110 -8.19 -19.43 -12.48
N THR A 111 -7.34 -19.55 -11.44
CA THR A 111 -5.98 -19.00 -11.49
C THR A 111 -4.94 -19.99 -11.98
N GLY A 112 -5.25 -21.29 -11.99
CA GLY A 112 -4.31 -22.37 -12.23
C GLY A 112 -3.26 -22.53 -11.13
N LYS A 113 -3.37 -21.79 -10.01
CA LYS A 113 -2.43 -21.81 -8.88
C LYS A 113 -2.99 -22.69 -7.77
N ARG A 114 -2.16 -23.60 -7.26
CA ARG A 114 -2.52 -24.50 -6.17
C ARG A 114 -2.28 -23.92 -4.79
N GLU A 115 -1.52 -22.83 -4.70
CA GLU A 115 -1.07 -22.19 -3.47
C GLU A 115 -1.76 -20.85 -3.30
N GLY A 116 -2.10 -20.48 -2.04
CA GLY A 116 -2.84 -19.26 -1.76
C GLY A 116 -2.93 -18.88 -0.29
N ILE A 117 -3.64 -17.80 -0.02
CA ILE A 117 -3.98 -17.33 1.32
C ILE A 117 -5.49 -17.35 1.49
N LEU A 118 -5.97 -18.01 2.56
CA LEU A 118 -7.32 -17.87 3.06
C LEU A 118 -7.30 -16.88 4.24
N PHE A 119 -7.92 -15.73 4.03
CA PHE A 119 -8.00 -14.68 5.04
C PHE A 119 -9.38 -14.63 5.68
N LEU A 120 -9.43 -14.72 7.01
CA LEU A 120 -10.64 -14.71 7.83
C LEU A 120 -10.63 -13.46 8.72
N ASP A 121 -11.32 -12.41 8.30
CA ASP A 121 -11.39 -11.16 9.07
C ASP A 121 -12.46 -11.22 10.15
N GLU A 122 -12.24 -10.50 11.25
CA GLU A 122 -13.14 -10.41 12.41
C GLU A 122 -13.48 -11.77 13.03
N ILE A 123 -12.48 -12.69 13.08
CA ILE A 123 -12.67 -14.09 13.51
C ILE A 123 -13.20 -14.23 14.94
N ASN A 124 -12.97 -13.26 15.80
CA ASN A 124 -13.43 -13.24 17.19
C ASN A 124 -14.76 -12.49 17.41
N CYS A 125 -15.38 -11.99 16.32
CA CYS A 125 -16.72 -11.40 16.32
C CYS A 125 -17.81 -12.35 15.80
N VAL A 126 -17.48 -13.62 15.58
CA VAL A 126 -18.43 -14.63 15.10
C VAL A 126 -19.54 -14.95 16.12
N SER A 127 -20.70 -15.38 15.63
CA SER A 127 -21.82 -15.79 16.48
C SER A 127 -21.45 -16.95 17.42
N GLU A 128 -22.15 -17.09 18.55
CA GLU A 128 -21.94 -18.17 19.53
C GLU A 128 -22.01 -19.56 18.91
N THR A 129 -22.91 -19.73 17.96
CA THR A 129 -23.15 -21.01 17.30
C THR A 129 -22.06 -21.36 16.28
N LEU A 130 -21.37 -20.34 15.74
CA LEU A 130 -20.32 -20.53 14.74
C LEU A 130 -18.91 -20.61 15.35
N ALA A 131 -18.66 -19.92 16.47
CA ALA A 131 -17.35 -19.84 17.10
C ALA A 131 -16.67 -21.20 17.34
N PRO A 132 -17.31 -22.23 17.93
CA PRO A 132 -16.67 -23.53 18.13
C PRO A 132 -16.25 -24.19 16.82
N THR A 133 -17.06 -24.04 15.78
CA THR A 133 -16.77 -24.62 14.45
C THR A 133 -15.61 -23.90 13.78
N MET A 134 -15.52 -22.59 13.90
CA MET A 134 -14.39 -21.81 13.36
C MET A 134 -13.09 -22.14 14.09
N LEU A 135 -13.14 -22.30 15.40
CA LEU A 135 -11.95 -22.73 16.18
C LEU A 135 -11.49 -24.14 15.76
N GLN A 136 -12.44 -25.05 15.54
CA GLN A 136 -12.12 -26.39 15.01
C GLN A 136 -11.53 -26.31 13.61
N PHE A 137 -12.05 -25.41 12.74
CA PHE A 137 -11.50 -25.20 11.41
C PHE A 137 -10.06 -24.67 11.45
N LEU A 138 -9.78 -23.68 12.30
CA LEU A 138 -8.41 -23.17 12.48
C LEU A 138 -7.43 -24.26 12.91
N GLN A 139 -7.88 -25.22 13.72
CA GLN A 139 -7.05 -26.34 14.21
C GLN A 139 -6.86 -27.44 13.17
N ASN A 140 -7.95 -27.91 12.60
CA ASN A 140 -7.98 -29.13 11.77
C ASN A 140 -7.97 -28.82 10.26
N LYS A 141 -8.20 -27.56 9.88
CA LYS A 141 -8.35 -27.10 8.49
C LYS A 141 -9.43 -27.85 7.71
N THR A 142 -10.50 -28.27 8.41
CA THR A 142 -11.62 -29.00 7.83
C THR A 142 -12.94 -28.40 8.29
N PHE A 143 -13.91 -28.35 7.36
CA PHE A 143 -15.31 -28.17 7.65
C PHE A 143 -16.06 -29.46 7.29
N GLY A 144 -16.62 -30.16 8.29
CA GLY A 144 -17.22 -31.47 8.07
C GLY A 144 -16.22 -32.44 7.43
N ASN A 145 -16.57 -32.98 6.26
CA ASN A 145 -15.75 -33.92 5.50
C ASN A 145 -14.82 -33.21 4.48
N HIS A 146 -14.84 -31.89 4.40
CA HIS A 146 -14.12 -31.11 3.40
C HIS A 146 -12.89 -30.47 4.03
N ALA A 147 -11.69 -30.84 3.54
CA ALA A 147 -10.43 -30.25 3.97
C ALA A 147 -10.05 -29.06 3.10
N LEU A 148 -9.37 -28.09 3.72
CA LEU A 148 -8.69 -27.04 2.98
C LEU A 148 -7.56 -27.66 2.14
N PRO A 149 -7.44 -27.35 0.84
CA PRO A 149 -6.35 -27.86 0.00
C PRO A 149 -4.97 -27.56 0.57
N GLU A 150 -4.02 -28.46 0.34
CA GLU A 150 -2.62 -28.20 0.67
C GLU A 150 -2.09 -27.00 -0.10
N GLY A 151 -1.15 -26.26 0.53
CA GLY A 151 -0.60 -25.04 -0.06
C GLY A 151 -1.38 -23.78 0.27
N TRP A 152 -2.43 -23.86 1.10
CA TRP A 152 -3.20 -22.68 1.54
C TRP A 152 -2.89 -22.31 2.99
N LEU A 153 -2.31 -21.10 3.15
CA LEU A 153 -2.06 -20.51 4.46
C LEU A 153 -3.35 -19.86 4.99
N ILE A 154 -3.75 -20.22 6.22
CA ILE A 154 -4.82 -19.50 6.93
C ILE A 154 -4.21 -18.32 7.67
N VAL A 155 -4.72 -17.12 7.37
CA VAL A 155 -4.47 -15.89 8.13
C VAL A 155 -5.79 -15.41 8.68
N ALA A 156 -5.89 -15.21 9.98
CA ALA A 156 -7.06 -14.66 10.64
C ALA A 156 -6.75 -13.28 11.22
N ALA A 157 -7.74 -12.41 11.33
CA ALA A 157 -7.60 -11.13 12.01
C ALA A 157 -8.73 -10.93 13.03
N GLY A 158 -8.40 -10.23 14.10
CA GLY A 158 -9.35 -9.88 15.15
C GLY A 158 -8.95 -8.57 15.83
N ASN A 159 -9.89 -8.03 16.61
CA ASN A 159 -9.66 -6.87 17.46
C ASN A 159 -9.68 -7.32 18.94
N PRO A 160 -8.83 -6.75 19.79
CA PRO A 160 -8.92 -7.00 21.25
C PRO A 160 -10.29 -6.57 21.85
N PRO A 161 -10.73 -7.19 22.94
CA PRO A 161 -12.02 -6.90 23.58
C PRO A 161 -12.20 -5.44 24.02
N GLU A 162 -11.10 -4.74 24.25
CA GLU A 162 -11.08 -3.32 24.63
C GLU A 162 -11.76 -2.42 23.58
N TYR A 163 -11.70 -2.83 22.30
CA TYR A 163 -12.21 -2.06 21.18
C TYR A 163 -13.61 -2.49 20.72
N ASN A 164 -14.06 -3.69 21.12
CA ASN A 164 -15.37 -4.19 20.70
C ASN A 164 -15.94 -5.16 21.74
N LYS A 165 -17.06 -4.79 22.38
CA LYS A 165 -17.74 -5.59 23.40
C LYS A 165 -18.33 -6.91 22.88
N SER A 166 -18.51 -7.05 21.59
CA SER A 166 -19.03 -8.28 20.93
C SER A 166 -17.92 -9.32 20.72
N VAL A 167 -16.68 -8.96 21.02
CA VAL A 167 -15.51 -9.81 20.83
C VAL A 167 -15.43 -10.86 21.94
N ARG A 168 -14.99 -12.05 21.57
CA ARG A 168 -14.73 -13.15 22.48
C ARG A 168 -13.23 -13.40 22.59
N ASP A 169 -12.79 -13.70 23.81
CA ASP A 169 -11.45 -14.14 24.05
C ASP A 169 -11.27 -15.60 23.60
N PHE A 170 -10.15 -15.86 22.95
CA PHE A 170 -9.73 -17.23 22.65
C PHE A 170 -9.19 -17.89 23.92
N ASN A 171 -9.64 -19.12 24.18
CA ASN A 171 -9.09 -19.91 25.26
C ASN A 171 -7.63 -20.32 24.97
N ILE A 172 -6.89 -20.67 26.02
CA ILE A 172 -5.48 -21.05 25.90
C ILE A 172 -5.23 -22.24 24.97
N VAL A 173 -6.18 -23.16 24.89
CA VAL A 173 -6.10 -24.36 24.02
C VAL A 173 -6.11 -23.97 22.54
N THR A 174 -6.88 -22.94 22.20
CA THR A 174 -6.90 -22.39 20.84
C THR A 174 -5.63 -21.60 20.56
N LEU A 175 -5.22 -20.72 21.48
CA LEU A 175 -4.03 -19.89 21.33
C LEU A 175 -2.76 -20.71 21.16
N ASP A 176 -2.65 -21.87 21.82
CA ASP A 176 -1.51 -22.79 21.66
C ASP A 176 -1.41 -23.41 20.25
N ARG A 177 -2.51 -23.46 19.52
CA ARG A 177 -2.58 -24.07 18.16
C ARG A 177 -2.50 -23.08 17.00
N ILE A 178 -2.48 -21.80 17.31
CA ILE A 178 -2.35 -20.71 16.35
C ILE A 178 -1.08 -19.89 16.67
N ARG A 179 -0.61 -19.11 15.71
CA ARG A 179 0.48 -18.16 15.92
C ARG A 179 -0.13 -16.78 16.10
N ASN A 180 -0.21 -16.32 17.34
CA ASN A 180 -0.71 -14.99 17.66
C ASN A 180 0.35 -13.92 17.37
N ILE A 181 0.00 -12.96 16.50
CA ILE A 181 0.82 -11.82 16.10
C ILE A 181 0.15 -10.55 16.64
N PRO A 182 0.63 -9.99 17.76
CA PRO A 182 0.11 -8.73 18.27
C PRO A 182 0.56 -7.59 17.35
N VAL A 183 -0.41 -6.85 16.78
CA VAL A 183 -0.17 -5.71 15.91
C VAL A 183 -0.49 -4.43 16.67
N GLU A 184 0.42 -3.49 16.66
CA GLU A 184 0.32 -2.21 17.35
C GLU A 184 0.26 -1.05 16.35
N ALA A 185 -0.44 0.01 16.70
CA ALA A 185 -0.45 1.24 15.93
C ALA A 185 0.95 1.89 15.99
N SER A 186 1.51 2.22 14.83
CA SER A 186 2.84 2.83 14.72
C SER A 186 2.79 4.01 13.78
N GLN A 187 2.94 5.21 14.34
CA GLN A 187 3.03 6.46 13.58
C GLN A 187 4.19 6.41 12.58
N GLN A 188 5.36 5.93 12.97
CA GLN A 188 6.52 5.83 12.09
C GLN A 188 6.27 4.94 10.87
N ALA A 189 5.61 3.78 11.07
CA ALA A 189 5.23 2.89 9.97
C ALA A 189 4.19 3.55 9.05
N PHE A 190 3.25 4.31 9.62
CA PHE A 190 2.25 5.06 8.85
C PHE A 190 2.88 6.19 8.02
N LEU A 191 3.82 6.95 8.57
CA LEU A 191 4.52 8.00 7.83
C LEU A 191 5.32 7.43 6.64
N THR A 192 6.01 6.30 6.84
CA THR A 192 6.73 5.61 5.77
C THR A 192 5.77 5.15 4.68
N TYR A 193 4.70 4.48 5.06
CA TYR A 193 3.64 4.07 4.13
C TYR A 193 3.01 5.27 3.41
N GLY A 194 2.64 6.30 4.16
CA GLY A 194 1.98 7.50 3.63
C GLY A 194 2.84 8.26 2.62
N ALA A 195 4.15 8.32 2.86
CA ALA A 195 5.09 8.92 1.92
C ALA A 195 5.17 8.13 0.60
N GLU A 196 5.11 6.79 0.66
CA GLU A 196 5.09 5.92 -0.52
C GLU A 196 3.73 5.93 -1.23
N ALA A 197 2.63 5.94 -0.48
CA ALA A 197 1.27 5.98 -1.00
C ALA A 197 0.84 7.35 -1.51
N GLY A 198 1.64 8.40 -1.28
CA GLY A 198 1.35 9.77 -1.71
C GLY A 198 0.23 10.42 -0.89
N LEU A 199 0.17 10.16 0.42
CA LEU A 199 -0.76 10.83 1.30
C LEU A 199 -0.47 12.33 1.37
N HIS A 200 -1.49 13.11 1.75
CA HIS A 200 -1.44 14.56 1.80
C HIS A 200 -0.32 15.08 2.71
N GLY A 201 0.49 16.03 2.21
CA GLY A 201 1.68 16.53 2.91
C GLY A 201 1.38 17.15 4.26
N ALA A 202 0.25 17.87 4.42
CA ALA A 202 -0.16 18.42 5.70
C ALA A 202 -0.37 17.35 6.77
N ILE A 203 -0.95 16.18 6.41
CA ILE A 203 -1.15 15.07 7.35
C ILE A 203 0.19 14.48 7.77
N LEU A 204 1.07 14.19 6.80
CA LEU A 204 2.38 13.62 7.11
C LEU A 204 3.24 14.57 7.96
N SER A 205 3.20 15.87 7.64
CA SER A 205 3.90 16.90 8.38
C SER A 205 3.33 17.08 9.79
N TYR A 206 2.01 17.15 9.93
CA TYR A 206 1.35 17.27 11.23
C TYR A 206 1.67 16.07 12.15
N LEU A 207 1.55 14.86 11.64
CA LEU A 207 1.83 13.65 12.41
C LEU A 207 3.32 13.48 12.75
N ALA A 208 4.22 14.01 11.93
CA ALA A 208 5.64 14.05 12.27
C ALA A 208 5.95 15.03 13.41
N LEU A 209 5.21 16.16 13.50
CA LEU A 209 5.32 17.12 14.57
C LEU A 209 4.63 16.69 15.87
N LYS A 210 3.50 15.98 15.75
CA LYS A 210 2.63 15.58 16.87
C LYS A 210 2.33 14.07 16.81
N PRO A 211 3.32 13.19 17.11
CA PRO A 211 3.17 11.74 17.02
C PRO A 211 2.03 11.18 17.89
N GLU A 212 1.77 11.81 19.03
CA GLU A 212 0.73 11.42 19.99
C GLU A 212 -0.69 11.56 19.44
N LYS A 213 -0.90 12.38 18.40
CA LYS A 213 -2.19 12.59 17.73
C LYS A 213 -2.50 11.54 16.65
N PHE A 214 -1.58 10.59 16.40
CA PHE A 214 -1.73 9.59 15.34
C PHE A 214 -2.85 8.59 15.59
N TYR A 215 -2.93 8.07 16.82
CA TYR A 215 -3.88 7.01 17.17
C TYR A 215 -4.47 7.24 18.55
N HIS A 216 -5.77 7.31 18.62
CA HIS A 216 -6.51 7.46 19.89
C HIS A 216 -7.83 6.69 19.80
N VAL A 217 -8.16 5.93 20.83
CA VAL A 217 -9.50 5.35 21.01
C VAL A 217 -9.85 5.45 22.49
N SER A 218 -10.90 6.18 22.80
CA SER A 218 -11.43 6.31 24.17
C SER A 218 -12.95 6.32 24.13
N ARG A 219 -13.55 5.99 25.24
CA ARG A 219 -15.00 5.97 25.41
C ARG A 219 -15.38 6.74 26.65
N ASP A 220 -16.21 7.74 26.45
CA ASP A 220 -16.90 8.42 27.53
C ASP A 220 -18.26 7.76 27.80
N GLU A 221 -19.00 8.26 28.79
CA GLU A 221 -20.35 7.76 29.12
C GLU A 221 -21.30 7.88 27.91
N ASN A 222 -21.14 8.89 27.07
CA ASN A 222 -22.07 9.27 26.00
C ASN A 222 -21.52 9.10 24.58
N ALA A 223 -20.21 8.95 24.39
CA ALA A 223 -19.59 8.96 23.07
C ALA A 223 -18.37 8.05 22.95
N LEU A 224 -18.09 7.63 21.72
CA LEU A 224 -16.86 6.93 21.35
C LEU A 224 -15.99 7.92 20.57
N HIS A 225 -14.81 8.22 21.09
CA HIS A 225 -13.83 9.08 20.44
C HIS A 225 -12.73 8.23 19.82
N TYR A 226 -12.42 8.49 18.56
CA TYR A 226 -11.39 7.72 17.87
C TYR A 226 -10.68 8.53 16.79
N VAL A 227 -9.39 8.29 16.70
CA VAL A 227 -8.51 8.70 15.62
C VAL A 227 -7.72 7.48 15.21
N THR A 228 -7.76 7.10 13.94
CA THR A 228 -7.12 5.88 13.45
C THR A 228 -6.31 6.13 12.20
N ALA A 229 -5.39 5.22 11.86
CA ALA A 229 -4.64 5.30 10.61
C ALA A 229 -5.54 5.32 9.37
N ARG A 230 -6.66 4.58 9.39
CA ARG A 230 -7.68 4.61 8.32
C ARG A 230 -8.32 5.99 8.20
N GLY A 231 -8.70 6.60 9.33
CA GLY A 231 -9.27 7.96 9.32
C GLY A 231 -8.33 8.98 8.68
N TRP A 232 -7.05 8.94 9.01
CA TRP A 232 -6.02 9.79 8.40
C TRP A 232 -5.84 9.52 6.90
N GLU A 233 -5.87 8.27 6.46
CA GLU A 233 -5.74 7.91 5.05
C GLU A 233 -6.95 8.36 4.24
N ASP A 234 -8.17 8.11 4.72
CA ASP A 234 -9.40 8.50 4.04
C ASP A 234 -9.54 10.03 3.98
N LEU A 235 -9.22 10.73 5.07
CA LEU A 235 -9.15 12.20 5.09
C LEU A 235 -8.14 12.70 4.06
N SER A 236 -6.94 12.10 3.98
CA SER A 236 -5.93 12.48 2.99
C SER A 236 -6.44 12.44 1.56
N ARG A 237 -7.10 11.35 1.20
CA ARG A 237 -7.66 11.16 -0.15
C ARG A 237 -8.73 12.19 -0.47
N LEU A 238 -9.58 12.50 0.52
CA LEU A 238 -10.65 13.47 0.34
C LEU A 238 -10.12 14.91 0.23
N LEU A 239 -9.12 15.28 1.07
CA LEU A 239 -8.44 16.58 0.97
C LEU A 239 -7.85 16.79 -0.43
N GLN A 240 -7.12 15.80 -0.95
CA GLN A 240 -6.55 15.86 -2.30
C GLN A 240 -7.63 16.03 -3.39
N SER A 241 -8.77 15.35 -3.23
CA SER A 241 -9.89 15.49 -4.16
C SER A 241 -10.53 16.85 -4.09
N TYR A 242 -10.78 17.38 -2.87
CA TYR A 242 -11.34 18.72 -2.67
C TYR A 242 -10.43 19.81 -3.25
N GLU A 243 -9.13 19.73 -2.97
CA GLU A 243 -8.16 20.65 -3.56
C GLU A 243 -8.15 20.61 -5.10
N SER A 244 -8.23 19.41 -5.67
CA SER A 244 -8.25 19.25 -7.13
C SER A 244 -9.50 19.84 -7.79
N LEU A 245 -10.61 19.86 -7.06
CA LEU A 245 -11.90 20.41 -7.50
C LEU A 245 -12.10 21.87 -7.09
N GLY A 246 -11.18 22.45 -6.31
CA GLY A 246 -11.31 23.80 -5.76
C GLY A 246 -12.41 23.93 -4.71
N ILE A 247 -12.81 22.85 -4.06
CA ILE A 247 -13.82 22.83 -3.00
C ILE A 247 -13.15 23.22 -1.67
N PRO A 248 -13.67 24.19 -0.92
CA PRO A 248 -13.11 24.58 0.36
C PRO A 248 -13.27 23.44 1.38
N VAL A 249 -12.23 23.23 2.18
CA VAL A 249 -12.25 22.29 3.29
C VAL A 249 -12.70 23.03 4.55
N GLU A 250 -13.68 22.48 5.25
CA GLU A 250 -14.20 23.02 6.51
C GLU A 250 -13.80 22.13 7.70
N GLU A 251 -13.77 22.71 8.91
CA GLU A 251 -13.46 21.99 10.16
C GLU A 251 -14.36 20.77 10.37
N ALA A 252 -15.65 20.91 10.05
CA ALA A 252 -16.64 19.84 10.18
C ALA A 252 -16.25 18.58 9.39
N LEU A 253 -15.73 18.75 8.16
CA LEU A 253 -15.25 17.66 7.34
C LEU A 253 -14.13 16.85 8.03
N VAL A 254 -13.20 17.53 8.64
CA VAL A 254 -12.08 16.90 9.37
C VAL A 254 -12.62 16.08 10.54
N GLY A 255 -13.60 16.60 11.27
CA GLY A 255 -14.28 15.93 12.39
C GLY A 255 -15.01 14.65 12.00
N GLU A 256 -15.45 14.50 10.75
CA GLU A 256 -16.07 13.27 10.25
C GLU A 256 -15.11 12.08 10.21
N PHE A 257 -13.80 12.33 10.03
CA PHE A 257 -12.76 11.31 9.97
C PHE A 257 -11.96 11.16 11.27
N LEU A 258 -11.76 12.29 11.97
CA LEU A 258 -11.03 12.36 13.22
C LEU A 258 -12.03 12.68 14.34
N ASN A 259 -12.67 11.64 14.85
CA ASN A 259 -13.72 11.77 15.87
C ASN A 259 -13.15 12.04 17.28
N LEU A 260 -12.31 13.07 17.38
CA LEU A 260 -11.78 13.65 18.59
C LEU A 260 -11.62 15.16 18.37
N GLU A 261 -12.52 15.97 18.96
CA GLU A 261 -12.65 17.40 18.70
C GLU A 261 -11.32 18.16 18.83
N GLU A 262 -10.55 17.86 19.86
CA GLU A 262 -9.23 18.48 20.06
C GLU A 262 -8.29 18.21 18.87
N THR A 263 -8.23 16.96 18.38
CA THR A 263 -7.35 16.59 17.28
C THR A 263 -7.84 17.11 15.94
N SER A 264 -9.16 17.10 15.71
CA SER A 264 -9.74 17.58 14.44
C SER A 264 -9.55 19.08 14.28
N ARG A 265 -9.78 19.88 15.34
CA ARG A 265 -9.57 21.32 15.34
C ARG A 265 -8.09 21.69 15.18
N ASP A 266 -7.21 21.05 15.97
CA ASP A 266 -5.77 21.28 15.92
C ASP A 266 -5.18 20.95 14.54
N PHE A 267 -5.63 19.84 13.92
CA PHE A 267 -5.23 19.51 12.56
C PHE A 267 -5.81 20.47 11.52
N TYR A 268 -7.06 20.91 11.67
CA TYR A 268 -7.67 21.85 10.74
C TYR A 268 -6.93 23.20 10.72
N ASP A 269 -6.58 23.72 11.90
CA ASP A 269 -5.78 24.95 12.02
C ASP A 269 -4.41 24.78 11.36
N TYR A 270 -3.74 23.65 11.60
CA TYR A 270 -2.48 23.30 10.94
C TYR A 270 -2.62 23.19 9.42
N TYR A 271 -3.67 22.56 8.92
CA TYR A 271 -3.95 22.42 7.48
C TYR A 271 -4.12 23.78 6.80
N ARG A 272 -4.82 24.70 7.43
CA ARG A 272 -4.99 26.07 6.92
C ARG A 272 -3.64 26.81 6.82
N LEU A 273 -2.83 26.71 7.88
CA LEU A 273 -1.47 27.31 7.90
C LEU A 273 -0.59 26.67 6.83
N TYR A 274 -0.59 25.34 6.71
CA TYR A 274 0.17 24.63 5.70
C TYR A 274 -0.20 25.05 4.28
N GLY A 275 -1.49 25.22 4.00
CA GLY A 275 -1.99 25.72 2.73
C GLY A 275 -1.63 27.20 2.45
N SER A 276 -1.59 28.07 3.48
CA SER A 276 -1.13 29.45 3.33
C SER A 276 0.36 29.50 3.03
N TYR A 277 1.18 28.76 3.76
CA TYR A 277 2.62 28.65 3.48
C TYR A 277 2.92 28.21 2.06
N GLY A 278 2.16 27.21 1.54
CA GLY A 278 2.30 26.76 0.16
C GLY A 278 2.12 27.86 -0.90
N ARG A 279 1.13 28.75 -0.67
CA ARG A 279 0.88 29.91 -1.54
C ARG A 279 1.89 31.03 -1.29
N ASP A 280 2.15 31.33 -0.04
CA ASP A 280 2.98 32.45 0.35
C ASP A 280 4.45 32.24 -0.07
N TYR A 281 4.95 31.00 0.01
CA TYR A 281 6.30 30.67 -0.45
C TYR A 281 6.41 30.45 -1.95
N GLY A 282 5.31 30.20 -2.67
CA GLY A 282 5.35 29.94 -4.11
C GLY A 282 6.25 28.75 -4.47
N VAL A 283 6.12 27.64 -3.72
CA VAL A 283 6.97 26.44 -3.89
C VAL A 283 6.89 25.88 -5.31
N ARG A 284 5.73 25.97 -5.95
CA ARG A 284 5.54 25.54 -7.35
C ARG A 284 6.40 26.35 -8.31
N GLU A 285 6.34 27.66 -8.19
CA GLU A 285 7.04 28.64 -9.02
C GLU A 285 8.56 28.49 -8.85
N ILE A 286 9.03 28.29 -7.61
CA ILE A 286 10.44 28.02 -7.31
C ILE A 286 10.92 26.75 -8.02
N LEU A 287 10.20 25.65 -7.86
CA LEU A 287 10.61 24.35 -8.42
C LEU A 287 10.40 24.28 -9.95
N ALA A 288 9.41 24.96 -10.50
CA ALA A 288 9.24 25.09 -11.95
C ALA A 288 10.30 25.99 -12.59
N GLY A 289 10.91 26.90 -11.82
CA GLY A 289 11.88 27.90 -12.32
C GLY A 289 11.20 29.09 -12.98
N GLU A 290 9.99 29.38 -12.57
CA GLU A 290 9.20 30.53 -13.00
C GLU A 290 9.43 31.74 -12.11
N ALA A 291 10.08 31.53 -10.93
CA ALA A 291 10.43 32.55 -9.97
C ALA A 291 11.63 33.39 -10.47
N ASP A 292 11.50 34.72 -10.46
CA ASP A 292 12.60 35.64 -10.74
C ASP A 292 13.54 35.80 -9.51
N THR A 293 14.64 36.50 -9.71
CA THR A 293 15.66 36.69 -8.64
C THR A 293 15.15 37.52 -7.46
N ALA A 294 14.24 38.50 -7.69
CA ALA A 294 13.66 39.30 -6.65
C ALA A 294 12.69 38.47 -5.79
N PHE A 295 11.82 37.67 -6.43
CA PHE A 295 10.93 36.75 -5.76
C PHE A 295 11.69 35.75 -4.90
N LEU A 296 12.75 35.13 -5.46
CA LEU A 296 13.58 34.19 -4.71
C LEU A 296 14.25 34.84 -3.49
N ALA A 297 14.75 36.08 -3.60
CA ALA A 297 15.38 36.77 -2.50
C ALA A 297 14.37 37.09 -1.38
N ASP A 298 13.16 37.50 -1.74
CA ASP A 298 12.06 37.76 -0.80
C ASP A 298 11.65 36.50 -0.06
N ARG A 299 11.45 35.39 -0.78
CA ARG A 299 11.08 34.08 -0.18
C ARG A 299 12.18 33.49 0.72
N LYS A 300 13.45 33.70 0.37
CA LYS A 300 14.58 33.35 1.26
C LYS A 300 14.56 34.14 2.55
N ALA A 301 14.36 35.44 2.48
CA ALA A 301 14.28 36.31 3.68
C ALA A 301 13.09 35.90 4.58
N MET A 302 11.94 35.60 3.98
CA MET A 302 10.77 35.09 4.68
C MET A 302 11.07 33.75 5.38
N ALA A 303 11.68 32.79 4.68
CA ALA A 303 12.03 31.48 5.24
C ALA A 303 13.03 31.59 6.41
N GLN A 304 13.99 32.50 6.32
CA GLN A 304 14.97 32.77 7.40
C GLN A 304 14.32 33.39 8.65
N ALA A 305 13.31 34.22 8.46
CA ALA A 305 12.56 34.84 9.56
C ALA A 305 11.53 33.90 10.20
N GLY A 306 11.10 32.85 9.52
CA GLY A 306 10.09 31.91 9.97
C GLY A 306 10.47 31.13 11.23
N ASP A 307 9.46 30.72 12.01
CA ASP A 307 9.66 29.86 13.17
C ASP A 307 9.97 28.39 12.75
N PHE A 308 10.21 27.52 13.74
CA PHE A 308 10.50 26.11 13.48
C PHE A 308 9.38 25.41 12.72
N THR A 309 8.12 25.66 13.07
CA THR A 309 6.95 25.04 12.44
C THR A 309 6.83 25.43 10.97
N GLU A 310 7.05 26.70 10.68
CA GLU A 310 7.02 27.28 9.33
C GLU A 310 8.15 26.72 8.45
N ARG A 311 9.38 26.69 8.96
CA ARG A 311 10.53 26.09 8.26
C ARG A 311 10.33 24.60 7.97
N PHE A 312 9.80 23.88 8.96
CA PHE A 312 9.48 22.46 8.82
C PHE A 312 8.38 22.23 7.76
N ALA A 313 7.34 23.08 7.76
CA ALA A 313 6.28 23.06 6.77
C ALA A 313 6.81 23.32 5.35
N LEU A 314 7.70 24.31 5.19
CA LEU A 314 8.33 24.65 3.90
C LEU A 314 9.10 23.45 3.31
N VAL A 315 9.93 22.78 4.12
CA VAL A 315 10.67 21.60 3.68
C VAL A 315 9.71 20.49 3.25
N ASN A 316 8.63 20.26 4.01
CA ASN A 316 7.64 19.24 3.67
C ASN A 316 6.84 19.59 2.42
N LEU A 317 6.51 20.86 2.18
CA LEU A 317 5.89 21.34 0.93
C LEU A 317 6.78 21.05 -0.29
N ILE A 318 8.08 21.35 -0.17
CA ILE A 318 9.05 21.04 -1.22
C ILE A 318 9.16 19.53 -1.45
N LEU A 319 9.27 18.74 -0.37
CA LEU A 319 9.29 17.26 -0.47
C LEU A 319 8.02 16.70 -1.11
N GLU A 320 6.86 17.24 -0.76
CA GLU A 320 5.59 16.84 -1.36
C GLU A 320 5.58 17.10 -2.87
N GLN A 321 6.01 18.29 -3.29
CA GLN A 321 6.07 18.62 -4.71
C GLN A 321 7.08 17.76 -5.48
N LEU A 322 8.24 17.48 -4.90
CA LEU A 322 9.23 16.57 -5.47
C LEU A 322 8.67 15.13 -5.58
N ARG A 323 7.93 14.64 -4.56
CA ARG A 323 7.24 13.35 -4.62
C ARG A 323 6.19 13.31 -5.72
N ARG A 324 5.43 14.39 -5.92
CA ARG A 324 4.46 14.51 -7.02
C ARG A 324 5.14 14.40 -8.39
N TYR A 325 6.29 15.05 -8.59
CA TYR A 325 7.08 14.94 -9.81
C TYR A 325 7.64 13.54 -10.02
N ALA A 326 8.21 12.94 -8.98
CA ALA A 326 8.73 11.56 -9.03
C ALA A 326 7.60 10.54 -9.32
N ALA A 327 6.43 10.69 -8.73
CA ALA A 327 5.28 9.85 -8.99
C ALA A 327 4.74 10.03 -10.42
N ALA A 328 4.74 11.26 -10.95
CA ALA A 328 4.35 11.52 -12.33
C ALA A 328 5.33 10.85 -13.32
N TYR A 329 6.63 10.97 -13.07
CA TYR A 329 7.65 10.24 -13.85
C TYR A 329 7.46 8.72 -13.75
N GLY A 330 7.29 8.19 -12.54
CA GLY A 330 7.13 6.74 -12.30
C GLY A 330 5.89 6.17 -13.03
N ARG A 331 4.79 6.91 -13.07
CA ARG A 331 3.60 6.50 -13.83
C ARG A 331 3.87 6.44 -15.34
N GLU A 332 4.55 7.45 -15.89
CA GLU A 332 4.90 7.46 -17.32
C GLU A 332 5.91 6.35 -17.65
N ASP A 333 6.93 6.16 -16.84
CA ASP A 333 7.92 5.10 -17.04
C ASP A 333 7.27 3.70 -16.99
N ALA A 334 6.40 3.45 -16.01
CA ALA A 334 5.66 2.20 -15.90
C ALA A 334 4.70 1.99 -17.09
N LEU A 335 4.03 3.05 -17.54
CA LEU A 335 3.17 3.02 -18.72
C LEU A 335 3.95 2.66 -19.99
N ASP A 336 5.10 3.29 -20.19
CA ASP A 336 5.94 3.06 -21.38
C ASP A 336 6.48 1.62 -21.41
N VAL A 337 6.95 1.11 -20.23
CA VAL A 337 7.40 -0.29 -20.12
C VAL A 337 6.28 -1.25 -20.45
N ALA A 338 5.11 -1.07 -19.85
CA ALA A 338 3.98 -1.97 -20.02
C ALA A 338 3.36 -1.88 -21.43
N LEU A 339 3.33 -0.70 -22.05
CA LEU A 339 2.97 -0.52 -23.46
C LEU A 339 3.93 -1.29 -24.36
N HIS A 340 5.24 -1.12 -24.15
CA HIS A 340 6.26 -1.81 -24.92
C HIS A 340 6.13 -3.33 -24.81
N GLU A 341 6.02 -3.86 -23.59
CA GLU A 341 5.85 -5.30 -23.35
C GLU A 341 4.57 -5.85 -23.99
N THR A 342 3.46 -5.11 -23.88
CA THR A 342 2.18 -5.51 -24.47
C THR A 342 2.24 -5.51 -26.00
N MET A 343 2.86 -4.50 -26.61
CA MET A 343 3.08 -4.43 -28.05
C MET A 343 4.01 -5.54 -28.54
N GLN A 344 5.11 -5.82 -27.83
CA GLN A 344 6.02 -6.92 -28.16
C GLN A 344 5.31 -8.29 -28.08
N ALA A 345 4.44 -8.49 -27.08
CA ALA A 345 3.63 -9.69 -26.97
C ALA A 345 2.67 -9.85 -28.15
N PHE A 346 2.04 -8.75 -28.59
CA PHE A 346 1.18 -8.73 -29.78
C PHE A 346 1.97 -9.05 -31.06
N PHE A 347 3.13 -8.43 -31.27
CA PHE A 347 3.94 -8.66 -32.49
C PHE A 347 4.48 -10.10 -32.59
N ARG A 348 4.66 -10.79 -31.46
CA ARG A 348 5.03 -12.22 -31.45
C ARG A 348 3.87 -13.15 -31.76
N GLN A 349 2.64 -12.67 -31.62
CA GLN A 349 1.42 -13.45 -31.78
C GLN A 349 0.85 -13.17 -33.18
N ASN A 350 0.96 -14.10 -34.12
CA ASN A 350 0.33 -13.96 -35.45
C ASN A 350 -1.20 -14.03 -35.29
N GLY A 351 -1.86 -12.87 -35.12
CA GLY A 351 -3.31 -12.79 -34.93
C GLY A 351 -3.87 -11.39 -35.09
N SER A 352 -5.19 -11.24 -34.98
CA SER A 352 -5.81 -9.93 -35.00
C SER A 352 -5.55 -9.16 -33.70
N LEU A 353 -5.43 -7.84 -33.81
CA LEU A 353 -5.30 -6.99 -32.61
C LEU A 353 -6.53 -7.09 -31.69
N GLU A 354 -7.72 -7.26 -32.28
CA GLU A 354 -8.98 -7.38 -31.55
C GLU A 354 -9.03 -8.63 -30.66
N ASP A 355 -8.65 -9.79 -31.22
CA ASP A 355 -8.60 -11.05 -30.46
C ASP A 355 -7.57 -11.01 -29.35
N PHE A 356 -6.40 -10.40 -29.62
CA PHE A 356 -5.35 -10.21 -28.62
C PHE A 356 -5.84 -9.37 -27.45
N LEU A 357 -6.49 -8.22 -27.73
CA LEU A 357 -7.02 -7.35 -26.68
C LEU A 357 -8.15 -8.01 -25.88
N ALA A 358 -9.04 -8.77 -26.54
CA ALA A 358 -10.11 -9.51 -25.88
C ALA A 358 -9.56 -10.56 -24.91
N ALA A 359 -8.55 -11.33 -25.32
CA ALA A 359 -7.89 -12.32 -24.47
C ALA A 359 -7.23 -11.67 -23.23
N ARG A 360 -6.56 -10.52 -23.41
CA ARG A 360 -5.94 -9.77 -22.32
C ARG A 360 -6.97 -9.21 -21.33
N ARG A 361 -8.12 -8.71 -21.80
CA ARG A 361 -9.21 -8.23 -20.94
C ARG A 361 -9.77 -9.35 -20.07
N ASN A 362 -9.99 -10.53 -20.63
CA ASN A 362 -10.47 -11.70 -19.89
C ASN A 362 -9.48 -12.09 -18.76
N ALA A 363 -8.17 -12.06 -19.05
CA ALA A 363 -7.14 -12.32 -18.05
C ALA A 363 -7.15 -11.26 -16.92
N LEU A 364 -7.41 -9.97 -17.23
CA LEU A 364 -7.52 -8.92 -16.21
C LEU A 364 -8.76 -9.10 -15.32
N GLN A 365 -9.87 -9.56 -15.87
CA GLN A 365 -11.07 -9.87 -15.06
C GLN A 365 -10.80 -10.97 -14.03
N THR A 366 -10.10 -12.04 -14.43
CA THR A 366 -9.68 -13.11 -13.51
C THR A 366 -8.80 -12.57 -12.40
N LYS A 367 -7.78 -11.75 -12.74
CA LYS A 367 -6.89 -11.14 -11.75
C LYS A 367 -7.66 -10.23 -10.77
N ARG A 368 -8.66 -9.48 -11.23
CA ARG A 368 -9.52 -8.63 -10.41
C ARG A 368 -10.34 -9.45 -9.42
N GLN A 369 -10.98 -10.53 -9.88
CA GLN A 369 -11.84 -11.37 -9.05
C GLN A 369 -11.07 -12.00 -7.88
N PHE A 370 -9.84 -12.45 -8.10
CA PHE A 370 -9.02 -13.12 -7.10
C PHE A 370 -7.98 -12.21 -6.43
N ARG A 371 -8.11 -10.89 -6.59
CA ARG A 371 -7.25 -9.87 -5.96
C ARG A 371 -5.74 -10.10 -6.18
N LEU A 372 -5.39 -10.68 -7.34
CA LEU A 372 -4.00 -10.96 -7.72
C LEU A 372 -3.17 -9.71 -7.99
N GLU A 373 -3.84 -8.60 -8.29
CA GLU A 373 -3.23 -7.29 -8.50
C GLU A 373 -4.02 -6.19 -7.79
N SER A 374 -3.39 -5.04 -7.54
CA SER A 374 -4.07 -3.89 -6.94
C SER A 374 -5.08 -3.29 -7.92
N ALA A 375 -6.10 -2.61 -7.38
CA ALA A 375 -7.08 -1.88 -8.20
C ALA A 375 -6.38 -0.88 -9.14
N ASP A 376 -5.35 -0.19 -8.65
CA ASP A 376 -4.56 0.78 -9.44
C ASP A 376 -3.80 0.10 -10.58
N SER A 377 -3.15 -1.07 -10.32
CA SER A 377 -2.45 -1.85 -11.33
C SER A 377 -3.42 -2.35 -12.42
N LEU A 378 -4.58 -2.85 -12.02
CA LEU A 378 -5.63 -3.30 -12.95
C LEU A 378 -6.17 -2.14 -13.79
N THR A 379 -6.40 -0.98 -13.18
CA THR A 379 -6.84 0.22 -13.88
C THR A 379 -5.79 0.72 -14.87
N ALA A 380 -4.52 0.71 -14.48
CA ALA A 380 -3.41 1.04 -15.37
C ALA A 380 -3.32 0.07 -16.55
N ALA A 381 -3.43 -1.25 -16.30
CA ALA A 381 -3.43 -2.27 -17.35
C ALA A 381 -4.60 -2.11 -18.34
N GLU A 382 -5.81 -1.82 -17.83
CA GLU A 382 -6.95 -1.50 -18.69
C GLU A 382 -6.72 -0.23 -19.51
N GLY A 383 -6.08 0.78 -18.94
CA GLY A 383 -5.68 2.01 -19.63
C GLY A 383 -4.74 1.73 -20.80
N ILE A 384 -3.77 0.82 -20.59
CA ILE A 384 -2.84 0.38 -21.64
C ILE A 384 -3.60 -0.28 -22.79
N LEU A 385 -4.50 -1.22 -22.49
CA LEU A 385 -5.28 -1.90 -23.53
C LEU A 385 -6.16 -0.92 -24.32
N ARG A 386 -6.81 0.05 -23.65
CA ARG A 386 -7.60 1.10 -24.31
C ARG A 386 -6.72 1.96 -25.22
N LYS A 387 -5.51 2.30 -24.79
CA LYS A 387 -4.59 3.11 -25.59
C LYS A 387 -4.13 2.39 -26.86
N ILE A 388 -3.77 1.11 -26.75
CA ILE A 388 -3.41 0.28 -27.92
C ILE A 388 -4.61 0.11 -28.86
N GLU A 389 -5.82 -0.08 -28.31
CA GLU A 389 -7.06 -0.16 -29.10
C GLU A 389 -7.31 1.14 -29.87
N GLN A 390 -7.18 2.30 -29.21
CA GLN A 390 -7.29 3.59 -29.86
C GLN A 390 -6.29 3.74 -31.00
N TRP A 391 -5.01 3.40 -30.80
CA TRP A 391 -4.00 3.41 -31.86
C TRP A 391 -4.31 2.43 -33.00
N GLY A 392 -4.90 1.27 -32.68
CA GLY A 392 -5.39 0.34 -33.70
C GLY A 392 -6.52 0.93 -34.57
N LEU A 393 -7.46 1.67 -33.96
CA LEU A 393 -8.50 2.37 -34.68
C LEU A 393 -7.93 3.49 -35.57
N GLU A 394 -6.98 4.28 -35.04
CA GLU A 394 -6.28 5.30 -35.83
C GLU A 394 -5.50 4.69 -37.01
N ALA A 395 -4.85 3.53 -36.82
CA ALA A 395 -4.16 2.80 -37.87
C ALA A 395 -5.12 2.35 -38.99
N LYS A 396 -6.32 1.86 -38.65
CA LYS A 396 -7.36 1.49 -39.60
C LYS A 396 -7.81 2.70 -40.42
N GLN A 397 -8.03 3.86 -39.79
CA GLN A 397 -8.38 5.11 -40.45
C GLN A 397 -7.28 5.58 -41.42
N ALA A 398 -6.01 5.36 -41.03
CA ALA A 398 -4.85 5.67 -41.88
C ALA A 398 -4.55 4.60 -42.94
N ARG A 399 -5.42 3.60 -43.12
CA ARG A 399 -5.25 2.45 -44.03
C ARG A 399 -3.98 1.62 -43.75
N CYS A 400 -3.56 1.57 -42.47
CA CYS A 400 -2.42 0.81 -41.97
C CYS A 400 -2.87 -0.27 -40.94
N GLY A 401 -4.08 -0.86 -41.15
CA GLY A 401 -4.72 -1.72 -40.16
C GLY A 401 -4.15 -3.11 -39.99
N ASP A 402 -3.26 -3.59 -40.89
CA ASP A 402 -2.82 -4.98 -40.91
C ASP A 402 -1.30 -5.15 -41.07
N GLY A 403 -0.78 -6.26 -40.53
CA GLY A 403 0.59 -6.73 -40.74
C GLY A 403 1.68 -5.72 -40.42
N ALA A 404 2.72 -5.66 -41.24
CA ALA A 404 3.88 -4.79 -41.05
C ALA A 404 3.54 -3.27 -41.08
N ALA A 405 2.41 -2.88 -41.71
CA ALA A 405 1.96 -1.50 -41.71
C ALA A 405 1.43 -1.09 -40.33
N LEU A 406 0.63 -1.96 -39.69
CA LEU A 406 0.14 -1.76 -38.31
C LEU A 406 1.31 -1.71 -37.31
N GLU A 407 2.28 -2.62 -37.42
CA GLU A 407 3.45 -2.64 -36.58
C GLU A 407 4.24 -1.33 -36.64
N ARG A 408 4.52 -0.82 -37.84
CA ARG A 408 5.20 0.47 -38.04
C ARG A 408 4.40 1.64 -37.48
N PHE A 409 3.08 1.64 -37.64
CA PHE A 409 2.22 2.68 -37.10
C PHE A 409 2.23 2.69 -35.57
N LEU A 410 2.08 1.52 -34.92
CA LEU A 410 2.10 1.40 -33.45
C LEU A 410 3.47 1.82 -32.89
N LYS A 411 4.58 1.45 -33.54
CA LYS A 411 5.92 1.89 -33.13
C LYS A 411 6.07 3.41 -33.20
N ALA A 412 5.63 4.05 -34.27
CA ALA A 412 5.70 5.51 -34.41
C ALA A 412 4.86 6.23 -33.32
N ARG A 413 3.69 5.67 -32.96
CA ARG A 413 2.87 6.20 -31.85
C ARG A 413 3.55 6.05 -30.50
N PHE A 414 4.23 4.93 -30.28
CA PHE A 414 4.99 4.70 -29.08
C PHE A 414 6.19 5.65 -28.94
N ASP A 415 6.91 5.92 -30.03
CA ASP A 415 8.02 6.89 -30.01
C ASP A 415 7.54 8.29 -29.62
N GLY A 416 6.38 8.74 -30.09
CA GLY A 416 5.76 9.98 -29.64
C GLY A 416 5.37 9.98 -28.16
N GLN A 417 5.02 8.80 -27.59
CA GLN A 417 4.72 8.68 -26.15
C GLN A 417 5.99 8.87 -25.28
N LEU A 418 7.16 8.43 -25.77
CA LEU A 418 8.43 8.58 -25.02
C LEU A 418 8.83 10.04 -24.78
N GLU A 419 8.37 10.98 -25.59
CA GLU A 419 8.61 12.42 -25.39
C GLU A 419 7.99 12.93 -24.10
N SER A 420 6.79 12.44 -23.73
CA SER A 420 6.13 12.78 -22.45
C SER A 420 7.01 12.41 -21.25
N ARG A 421 7.56 11.19 -21.26
CA ARG A 421 8.47 10.73 -20.20
C ARG A 421 9.72 11.60 -20.11
N GLN A 422 10.33 11.97 -21.24
CA GLN A 422 11.50 12.85 -21.26
C GLN A 422 11.19 14.24 -20.66
N GLY A 423 9.96 14.75 -20.90
CA GLY A 423 9.47 15.95 -20.23
C GLY A 423 9.44 15.83 -18.71
N LYS A 424 8.97 14.68 -18.20
CA LYS A 424 8.95 14.41 -16.74
C LYS A 424 10.34 14.26 -16.15
N ILE A 425 11.27 13.64 -16.87
CA ILE A 425 12.67 13.55 -16.45
C ILE A 425 13.28 14.95 -16.28
N ARG A 426 13.15 15.81 -17.30
CA ARG A 426 13.66 17.19 -17.23
C ARG A 426 13.03 17.98 -16.08
N GLN A 427 11.72 17.83 -15.88
CA GLN A 427 10.99 18.50 -14.79
C GLN A 427 11.53 18.09 -13.43
N MET A 428 11.68 16.79 -13.17
CA MET A 428 12.14 16.29 -11.86
C MET A 428 13.61 16.65 -11.60
N THR A 429 14.50 16.52 -12.59
CA THR A 429 15.93 16.92 -12.47
C THR A 429 16.04 18.39 -12.13
N ALA A 430 15.36 19.25 -12.90
CA ALA A 430 15.40 20.69 -12.67
C ALA A 430 14.80 21.08 -11.31
N ALA A 431 13.77 20.37 -10.83
CA ALA A 431 13.19 20.62 -9.51
C ALA A 431 14.16 20.26 -8.39
N LEU A 432 14.89 19.14 -8.48
CA LEU A 432 15.94 18.79 -7.51
C LEU A 432 17.07 19.83 -7.49
N ASP A 433 17.54 20.25 -8.68
CA ASP A 433 18.62 21.23 -8.83
C ASP A 433 18.23 22.65 -8.37
N ARG A 434 16.94 22.92 -8.16
CA ARG A 434 16.44 24.17 -7.57
C ARG A 434 16.13 24.05 -6.08
N ALA A 435 15.51 22.93 -5.66
CA ALA A 435 15.12 22.70 -4.29
C ALA A 435 16.31 22.69 -3.33
N ILE A 436 17.35 21.95 -3.69
CA ILE A 436 18.53 21.77 -2.81
C ILE A 436 19.29 23.08 -2.62
N PRO A 437 19.69 23.83 -3.68
CA PRO A 437 20.32 25.13 -3.48
C PRO A 437 19.44 26.14 -2.76
N PHE A 438 18.13 26.21 -3.07
CA PHE A 438 17.21 27.13 -2.41
C PHE A 438 17.20 26.91 -0.88
N LEU A 439 17.02 25.67 -0.42
CA LEU A 439 17.03 25.37 1.02
C LEU A 439 18.42 25.55 1.65
N THR A 440 19.49 25.24 0.90
CA THR A 440 20.86 25.47 1.36
C THR A 440 21.11 26.98 1.60
N ASP A 441 20.65 27.80 0.68
CA ASP A 441 20.78 29.26 0.80
C ASP A 441 19.90 29.85 1.93
N CYS A 442 18.75 29.23 2.22
CA CYS A 442 17.88 29.65 3.32
C CYS A 442 18.43 29.30 4.70
N PHE A 443 18.93 28.06 4.88
CA PHE A 443 19.16 27.46 6.19
C PHE A 443 20.58 26.96 6.44
N GLY A 444 21.47 27.07 5.45
CA GLY A 444 22.80 26.45 5.52
C GLY A 444 22.70 24.94 5.65
N ASP A 445 23.68 24.30 6.31
CA ASP A 445 23.70 22.85 6.55
C ASP A 445 22.93 22.46 7.85
N GLY A 446 21.72 23.03 8.04
CA GLY A 446 20.90 22.85 9.23
C GLY A 446 20.05 21.57 9.26
N GLN A 447 19.16 21.50 10.25
CA GLN A 447 18.22 20.38 10.44
C GLN A 447 17.25 20.25 9.26
N GLU A 448 16.93 21.35 8.62
CA GLU A 448 16.03 21.43 7.47
C GLU A 448 16.59 20.65 6.27
N LEU A 449 17.87 20.76 6.00
CA LEU A 449 18.52 19.96 4.94
C LEU A 449 18.66 18.48 5.30
N THR A 450 18.86 18.16 6.57
CA THR A 450 18.85 16.77 7.04
C THR A 450 17.45 16.16 6.83
N LEU A 451 16.38 16.93 7.11
CA LEU A 451 15.01 16.51 6.86
C LEU A 451 14.75 16.30 5.35
N LEU A 452 15.21 17.22 4.51
CA LEU A 452 15.09 17.10 3.05
C LEU A 452 15.76 15.81 2.55
N ILE A 453 17.01 15.55 2.91
CA ILE A 453 17.72 14.33 2.50
C ILE A 453 17.02 13.08 3.01
N THR A 454 16.64 13.06 4.28
CA THR A 454 15.93 11.92 4.86
C THR A 454 14.60 11.68 4.12
N GLY A 455 13.87 12.74 3.77
CA GLY A 455 12.64 12.67 3.02
C GLY A 455 12.82 12.18 1.56
N ILE A 456 13.92 12.57 0.90
CA ILE A 456 14.30 12.08 -0.44
C ILE A 456 14.70 10.61 -0.36
N THR A 457 15.64 10.27 0.54
CA THR A 457 16.16 8.90 0.71
C THR A 457 15.06 7.91 1.12
N GLY A 458 14.11 8.34 1.96
CA GLY A 458 12.97 7.51 2.39
C GLY A 458 11.91 7.31 1.31
N SER A 459 11.98 8.01 0.18
CA SER A 459 11.03 7.89 -0.92
C SER A 459 11.55 6.96 -2.01
N LYS A 460 10.93 5.78 -2.15
CA LYS A 460 11.29 4.82 -3.21
C LYS A 460 11.24 5.44 -4.61
N GLY A 461 10.22 6.25 -4.91
CA GLY A 461 10.06 6.87 -6.22
C GLY A 461 11.18 7.87 -6.54
N MET A 462 11.55 8.73 -5.58
CA MET A 462 12.67 9.68 -5.75
C MET A 462 14.01 8.95 -5.86
N MET A 463 14.24 7.95 -5.02
CA MET A 463 15.49 7.17 -5.07
C MET A 463 15.63 6.35 -6.35
N ALA A 464 14.54 5.75 -6.85
CA ALA A 464 14.53 5.06 -8.14
C ALA A 464 14.85 6.02 -9.30
N PHE A 465 14.31 7.24 -9.25
CA PHE A 465 14.63 8.29 -10.22
C PHE A 465 16.12 8.67 -10.18
N ILE A 466 16.64 8.98 -8.98
CA ILE A 466 18.04 9.40 -8.78
C ILE A 466 19.00 8.27 -9.18
N ALA A 467 18.69 7.01 -8.82
CA ALA A 467 19.53 5.86 -9.21
C ALA A 467 19.62 5.69 -10.74
N ARG A 468 18.56 6.05 -11.48
CA ARG A 468 18.50 5.87 -12.93
C ARG A 468 19.02 7.06 -13.73
N HIS A 469 18.81 8.29 -13.25
CA HIS A 469 19.10 9.52 -13.98
C HIS A 469 20.21 10.36 -13.35
N GLY A 470 20.62 10.04 -12.12
CA GLY A 470 21.56 10.84 -11.35
C GLY A 470 20.93 12.10 -10.75
N SER A 471 21.63 12.75 -9.85
CA SER A 471 21.39 14.11 -9.36
C SER A 471 22.67 14.57 -8.67
N ASP A 472 23.42 15.45 -9.33
CA ASP A 472 24.69 15.97 -8.77
C ASP A 472 24.45 16.79 -7.51
N SER A 473 23.37 17.57 -7.47
CA SER A 473 22.96 18.36 -6.32
C SER A 473 22.68 17.49 -5.08
N TYR A 474 21.99 16.36 -5.26
CA TYR A 474 21.72 15.41 -4.18
C TYR A 474 22.98 14.71 -3.70
N LEU A 475 23.83 14.23 -4.60
CA LEU A 475 25.08 13.57 -4.26
C LEU A 475 26.05 14.49 -3.53
N ALA A 476 26.17 15.74 -3.99
CA ALA A 476 27.00 16.76 -3.35
C ALA A 476 26.51 17.06 -1.92
N LEU A 477 25.20 17.15 -1.72
CA LEU A 477 24.59 17.38 -0.40
C LEU A 477 24.82 16.19 0.55
N CYS A 478 24.64 14.95 0.07
CA CYS A 478 24.93 13.75 0.85
C CYS A 478 26.41 13.69 1.29
N GLY A 479 27.33 14.03 0.39
CA GLY A 479 28.76 14.08 0.69
C GLY A 479 29.10 15.10 1.78
N ARG A 480 28.52 16.30 1.73
CA ARG A 480 28.72 17.35 2.75
C ARG A 480 28.25 16.92 4.14
N LEU A 481 27.04 16.38 4.24
CA LEU A 481 26.46 15.98 5.54
C LEU A 481 27.14 14.72 6.13
N GLN A 482 27.69 13.82 5.30
CA GLN A 482 28.51 12.70 5.79
C GLN A 482 29.85 13.18 6.35
N CYS A 483 30.50 14.16 5.71
CA CYS A 483 31.72 14.76 6.22
C CYS A 483 31.51 15.43 7.58
N GLN A 484 30.43 16.19 7.74
CA GLN A 484 30.10 16.82 9.02
C GLN A 484 29.79 15.82 10.15
N LYS A 485 29.09 14.70 9.85
CA LYS A 485 28.86 13.64 10.83
C LYS A 485 30.16 12.98 11.30
N ASN A 486 31.09 12.77 10.38
CA ASN A 486 32.40 12.20 10.70
C ASN A 486 33.27 13.17 11.50
N GLU A 487 33.26 14.48 11.19
CA GLU A 487 33.89 15.51 11.98
C GLU A 487 33.35 15.65 13.39
N ALA A 488 32.01 15.67 13.55
CA ALA A 488 31.37 15.74 14.86
C ALA A 488 31.68 14.49 15.72
N GLN A 489 31.73 13.30 15.12
CA GLN A 489 32.13 12.07 15.80
C GLN A 489 33.60 12.08 16.21
N LEU A 490 34.49 12.60 15.36
CA LEU A 490 35.90 12.75 15.66
C LEU A 490 36.13 13.78 16.78
N GLN A 491 35.44 14.92 16.77
CA GLN A 491 35.49 15.93 17.82
C GLN A 491 35.02 15.39 19.16
N GLU A 492 33.90 14.62 19.18
CA GLU A 492 33.41 13.99 20.39
C GLU A 492 34.37 12.90 20.93
N LEU A 493 34.96 12.11 20.07
CA LEU A 493 36.00 11.13 20.45
C LEU A 493 37.26 11.82 21.00
N CYS A 494 37.72 12.92 20.39
CA CYS A 494 38.80 13.72 20.90
C CYS A 494 38.50 14.34 22.27
N ARG A 495 37.27 14.87 22.46
CA ARG A 495 36.82 15.44 23.74
C ARG A 495 36.83 14.38 24.85
N ARG A 496 36.29 13.19 24.58
CA ARG A 496 36.29 12.04 25.52
C ARG A 496 37.69 11.52 25.82
N ALA A 497 38.65 11.64 24.88
CA ALA A 497 40.03 11.26 25.09
C ALA A 497 40.78 12.27 25.97
N VAL A 498 40.42 13.56 25.91
CA VAL A 498 40.99 14.63 26.75
C VAL A 498 40.40 14.59 28.18
N GLU A 499 39.13 14.25 28.35
CA GLU A 499 38.47 14.11 29.67
C GLU A 499 38.92 12.85 30.45
N LYS A 500 39.59 11.91 29.81
CA LYS A 500 40.17 10.71 30.45
C LYS A 500 41.64 10.82 30.84
N LYS A 501 42.28 11.98 30.67
CA LYS A 501 43.59 12.34 31.19
C LYS A 501 43.42 13.30 32.38
#